data_b3352e1ac803a16ee01951ecdef98310
#
_entry.id   b3352e1ac803a16ee01951ecdef98310
#
_cell.length_a   1.000
_cell.length_b   1.000
_cell.length_c   1.000
_cell.angle_alpha   90.00
_cell.angle_beta   90.00
_cell.angle_gamma   90.00
#
_symmetry.space_group_name_H-M   'P 1'
#
loop_
_entity.id
_entity.type
_entity.pdbx_description
1 polymer ?
#
loop_
_entity_poly.entity_id
_entity_poly.type
_entity_poly.pdbx_seq_one_letter_code
_entity_poly.pdbx_strand_id
1 'polypeptide(L)'
;MSITEIDKKKIESLLPHREPMLLIDKLTKIVHLKSATAIMNVKKTGFYVQGHFPGQPVMPGVLIVEAFGQAAAALTAFGIDPKEYDNKLVYLMSVDKARFRNPVIPDCELHLDIEAIRSHGLSLIHI
;
A
#
# COMPACT_ATOMS: atom_id res chain seq x y z
N MET A 1 -25.31 -0.27 3.60
CA MET A 1 -24.29 -1.32 3.62
C MET A 1 -22.91 -0.70 3.47
N SER A 2 -21.99 -1.02 4.37
CA SER A 2 -20.64 -0.47 4.33
C SER A 2 -19.82 -1.14 3.24
N ILE A 3 -19.03 -0.36 2.52
CA ILE A 3 -18.08 -0.89 1.56
C ILE A 3 -16.85 -1.35 2.34
N THR A 4 -16.49 -2.63 2.22
CA THR A 4 -15.34 -3.20 2.91
C THR A 4 -14.20 -3.59 1.97
N GLU A 5 -14.41 -3.42 0.66
CA GLU A 5 -13.42 -3.78 -0.35
C GLU A 5 -13.49 -2.84 -1.53
N ILE A 6 -12.32 -2.41 -2.04
CA ILE A 6 -12.22 -1.59 -3.24
C ILE A 6 -11.15 -2.16 -4.17
N ASP A 7 -11.37 -2.01 -5.48
CA ASP A 7 -10.47 -2.52 -6.50
C ASP A 7 -9.39 -1.48 -6.89
N LYS A 8 -8.51 -1.89 -7.79
CA LYS A 8 -7.41 -1.05 -8.26
C LYS A 8 -7.89 0.24 -8.91
N LYS A 9 -8.98 0.17 -9.68
CA LYS A 9 -9.54 1.34 -10.34
C LYS A 9 -9.99 2.38 -9.33
N LYS A 10 -10.63 1.93 -8.25
CA LYS A 10 -11.04 2.83 -7.17
C LYS A 10 -9.82 3.41 -6.45
N ILE A 11 -8.79 2.60 -6.22
CA ILE A 11 -7.55 3.06 -5.61
C ILE A 11 -6.92 4.16 -6.47
N GLU A 12 -6.90 4.00 -7.78
CA GLU A 12 -6.38 5.03 -8.69
C GLU A 12 -7.15 6.36 -8.59
N SER A 13 -8.44 6.29 -8.26
CA SER A 13 -9.23 7.51 -8.05
C SER A 13 -8.90 8.21 -6.74
N LEU A 14 -8.30 7.48 -5.78
CA LEU A 14 -7.97 8.00 -4.46
C LEU A 14 -6.52 8.47 -4.36
N LEU A 15 -5.61 7.86 -5.12
CA LEU A 15 -4.17 8.12 -5.04
C LEU A 15 -3.65 8.74 -6.34
N PRO A 16 -2.58 9.55 -6.27
CA PRO A 16 -1.93 10.08 -7.47
C PRO A 16 -1.07 9.05 -8.19
N HIS A 17 -0.72 7.95 -7.50
CA HIS A 17 0.15 6.90 -8.03
C HIS A 17 -0.44 6.22 -9.27
N ARG A 18 0.44 5.85 -10.21
CA ARG A 18 0.06 5.09 -11.41
C ARG A 18 1.09 4.02 -11.69
N GLU A 19 0.75 3.05 -12.53
CA GLU A 19 1.70 2.05 -12.98
C GLU A 19 2.97 2.71 -13.55
N PRO A 20 4.16 2.20 -13.27
CA PRO A 20 4.43 0.97 -12.51
C PRO A 20 4.57 1.18 -10.99
N MET A 21 4.48 2.42 -10.50
CA MET A 21 4.68 2.72 -9.08
C MET A 21 3.46 2.45 -8.19
N LEU A 22 2.28 2.23 -8.77
CA LEU A 22 1.12 1.81 -7.98
C LEU A 22 1.27 0.33 -7.68
N LEU A 23 1.61 0.00 -6.43
CA LEU A 23 1.98 -1.36 -6.05
C LEU A 23 0.81 -2.22 -5.57
N ILE A 24 -0.19 -1.61 -4.91
CA ILE A 24 -1.30 -2.38 -4.35
C ILE A 24 -2.39 -2.61 -5.40
N ASP A 25 -2.98 -3.81 -5.38
CA ASP A 25 -4.01 -4.20 -6.35
C ASP A 25 -5.42 -4.03 -5.81
N LYS A 26 -5.62 -4.18 -4.51
CA LYS A 26 -6.91 -3.91 -3.88
C LYS A 26 -6.77 -3.71 -2.38
N LEU A 27 -7.82 -3.16 -1.78
CA LEU A 27 -7.91 -2.93 -0.34
C LEU A 27 -9.13 -3.70 0.16
N THR A 28 -8.93 -4.55 1.17
CA THR A 28 -9.98 -5.42 1.70
C THR A 28 -10.13 -5.24 3.20
N LYS A 29 -11.19 -5.79 3.77
CA LYS A 29 -11.45 -5.77 5.22
C LYS A 29 -11.38 -4.35 5.78
N ILE A 30 -11.91 -3.39 5.03
CA ILE A 30 -11.84 -1.98 5.41
C ILE A 30 -12.72 -1.69 6.61
N VAL A 31 -12.12 -1.12 7.65
CA VAL A 31 -12.82 -0.52 8.78
C VAL A 31 -12.54 0.97 8.69
N HIS A 32 -13.59 1.76 8.54
CA HIS A 32 -13.51 3.20 8.22
C HIS A 32 -12.45 3.94 9.04
N LEU A 33 -11.47 4.52 8.34
CA LEU A 33 -10.36 5.29 8.93
C LEU A 33 -9.56 4.56 10.01
N LYS A 34 -9.72 3.24 10.13
CA LYS A 34 -9.11 2.47 11.21
C LYS A 34 -8.15 1.40 10.73
N SER A 35 -8.59 0.52 9.86
CA SER A 35 -7.76 -0.60 9.43
C SER A 35 -8.19 -1.15 8.08
N ALA A 36 -7.29 -1.90 7.46
CA ALA A 36 -7.57 -2.61 6.21
C ALA A 36 -6.46 -3.62 5.94
N THR A 37 -6.71 -4.50 4.95
CA THR A 37 -5.68 -5.37 4.40
C THR A 37 -5.55 -5.05 2.92
N ALA A 38 -4.38 -4.59 2.50
CA ALA A 38 -4.10 -4.37 1.09
C ALA A 38 -3.54 -5.67 0.50
N ILE A 39 -3.85 -5.91 -0.76
CA ILE A 39 -3.36 -7.07 -1.48
C ILE A 39 -2.52 -6.60 -2.65
N MET A 40 -1.32 -7.18 -2.78
CA MET A 40 -0.41 -6.94 -3.88
C MET A 40 -0.03 -8.28 -4.50
N ASN A 41 -0.24 -8.42 -5.80
CA ASN A 41 0.20 -9.59 -6.53
C ASN A 41 1.66 -9.37 -6.94
N VAL A 42 2.57 -10.06 -6.28
CA VAL A 42 4.01 -9.95 -6.55
C VAL A 42 4.36 -10.91 -7.69
N LYS A 43 4.80 -10.36 -8.83
CA LYS A 43 5.03 -11.13 -10.05
C LYS A 43 6.50 -11.15 -10.45
N LYS A 44 6.95 -12.26 -11.03
CA LYS A 44 8.30 -12.38 -11.59
C LYS A 44 8.58 -11.35 -12.69
N THR A 45 7.51 -10.91 -13.37
CA THR A 45 7.61 -9.91 -14.43
C THR A 45 7.59 -8.48 -13.92
N GLY A 46 7.42 -8.27 -12.61
CA GLY A 46 7.37 -6.94 -12.03
C GLY A 46 8.71 -6.22 -12.11
N PHE A 47 8.67 -4.89 -12.31
CA PHE A 47 9.88 -4.09 -12.38
C PHE A 47 10.74 -4.20 -11.12
N TYR A 48 10.09 -4.40 -9.98
CA TYR A 48 10.71 -4.40 -8.66
C TYR A 48 11.64 -5.59 -8.42
N VAL A 49 11.55 -6.64 -9.21
CA VAL A 49 12.45 -7.81 -9.06
C VAL A 49 13.51 -7.89 -10.15
N GLN A 50 13.46 -7.00 -11.15
CA GLN A 50 14.45 -6.97 -12.20
C GLN A 50 15.80 -6.53 -11.62
N GLY A 51 16.80 -7.44 -11.67
CA GLY A 51 18.10 -7.18 -11.06
C GLY A 51 18.17 -7.41 -9.56
N HIS A 52 17.07 -7.79 -8.92
CA HIS A 52 16.99 -7.99 -7.48
C HIS A 52 16.49 -9.41 -7.15
N PHE A 53 17.22 -10.45 -7.41
CA PHE A 53 18.58 -10.53 -7.95
C PHE A 53 18.53 -11.44 -9.18
N PRO A 54 19.52 -11.38 -10.10
CA PRO A 54 19.53 -12.26 -11.26
C PRO A 54 19.44 -13.74 -10.86
N GLY A 55 18.41 -14.44 -11.40
CA GLY A 55 18.19 -15.84 -11.09
C GLY A 55 17.54 -16.13 -9.73
N GLN A 56 17.43 -15.14 -8.86
CA GLN A 56 16.81 -15.27 -7.54
C GLN A 56 15.99 -14.04 -7.21
N PRO A 57 14.80 -13.88 -7.82
CA PRO A 57 14.00 -12.67 -7.61
C PRO A 57 13.44 -12.60 -6.19
N VAL A 58 13.59 -11.44 -5.57
CA VAL A 58 13.07 -11.14 -4.24
C VAL A 58 12.50 -9.73 -4.26
N MET A 59 11.30 -9.54 -3.72
CA MET A 59 10.68 -8.23 -3.61
C MET A 59 11.52 -7.35 -2.68
N PRO A 60 12.00 -6.18 -3.14
CA PRO A 60 12.77 -5.29 -2.28
C PRO A 60 11.98 -4.80 -1.07
N GLY A 61 12.60 -4.88 0.11
CA GLY A 61 11.95 -4.45 1.35
C GLY A 61 11.52 -2.99 1.33
N VAL A 62 12.32 -2.12 0.71
CA VAL A 62 11.99 -0.69 0.62
C VAL A 62 10.69 -0.45 -0.17
N LEU A 63 10.41 -1.30 -1.17
CA LEU A 63 9.18 -1.20 -1.94
C LEU A 63 7.99 -1.81 -1.20
N ILE A 64 8.23 -2.77 -0.32
CA ILE A 64 7.17 -3.27 0.57
C ILE A 64 6.74 -2.14 1.50
N VAL A 65 7.69 -1.36 2.03
CA VAL A 65 7.38 -0.18 2.85
C VAL A 65 6.58 0.83 2.03
N GLU A 66 6.95 1.06 0.77
CA GLU A 66 6.19 1.95 -0.11
C GLU A 66 4.75 1.44 -0.30
N ALA A 67 4.59 0.13 -0.51
CA ALA A 67 3.26 -0.47 -0.66
C ALA A 67 2.40 -0.27 0.59
N PHE A 68 2.98 -0.41 1.78
CA PHE A 68 2.29 -0.12 3.03
C PHE A 68 1.85 1.35 3.08
N GLY A 69 2.71 2.27 2.66
CA GLY A 69 2.38 3.70 2.59
C GLY A 69 1.21 3.97 1.65
N GLN A 70 1.18 3.31 0.50
CA GLN A 70 0.08 3.44 -0.45
C GLN A 70 -1.22 2.89 0.15
N ALA A 71 -1.16 1.75 0.83
CA ALA A 71 -2.32 1.17 1.49
C ALA A 71 -2.88 2.14 2.54
N ALA A 72 -2.01 2.73 3.34
CA ALA A 72 -2.39 3.71 4.36
C ALA A 72 -3.04 4.95 3.75
N ALA A 73 -2.45 5.46 2.68
CA ALA A 73 -2.99 6.63 1.98
C ALA A 73 -4.36 6.32 1.36
N ALA A 74 -4.52 5.13 0.78
CA ALA A 74 -5.80 4.71 0.20
C ALA A 74 -6.88 4.58 1.28
N LEU A 75 -6.55 3.97 2.42
CA LEU A 75 -7.49 3.86 3.54
C LEU A 75 -7.95 5.24 4.01
N THR A 76 -7.01 6.17 4.16
CA THR A 76 -7.31 7.53 4.60
C THR A 76 -8.17 8.27 3.58
N ALA A 77 -7.76 8.26 2.31
CA ALA A 77 -8.49 8.96 1.25
C ALA A 77 -9.91 8.40 1.08
N PHE A 78 -10.06 7.09 1.21
CA PHE A 78 -11.38 6.45 1.08
C PHE A 78 -12.33 6.89 2.21
N GLY A 79 -11.78 7.27 3.37
CA GLY A 79 -12.56 7.64 4.53
C GLY A 79 -12.88 9.13 4.67
N ILE A 80 -12.33 9.99 3.82
CA ILE A 80 -12.51 11.44 3.92
C ILE A 80 -13.19 12.02 2.68
N ASP A 81 -13.58 13.29 2.77
CA ASP A 81 -14.22 14.00 1.67
C ASP A 81 -13.24 14.14 0.49
N PRO A 82 -13.67 13.89 -0.76
CA PRO A 82 -12.82 14.07 -1.94
C PRO A 82 -12.12 15.43 -2.01
N LYS A 83 -12.71 16.47 -1.47
CA LYS A 83 -12.10 17.81 -1.45
C LYS A 83 -10.82 17.85 -0.63
N GLU A 84 -10.65 16.92 0.32
CA GLU A 84 -9.49 16.90 1.20
C GLU A 84 -8.28 16.19 0.59
N TYR A 85 -8.48 15.33 -0.41
CA TYR A 85 -7.36 14.62 -1.03
C TYR A 85 -7.15 14.93 -2.52
N ASP A 86 -8.10 15.60 -3.14
CA ASP A 86 -8.05 15.90 -4.57
C ASP A 86 -6.86 16.82 -4.89
N ASN A 87 -6.12 16.48 -5.95
CA ASN A 87 -4.91 17.20 -6.38
C ASN A 87 -3.77 17.23 -5.35
N LYS A 88 -3.81 16.36 -4.34
CA LYS A 88 -2.75 16.28 -3.34
C LYS A 88 -1.81 15.11 -3.64
N LEU A 89 -0.54 15.32 -3.32
CA LEU A 89 0.49 14.28 -3.46
C LEU A 89 0.68 13.57 -2.12
N VAL A 90 1.20 12.35 -2.19
CA VAL A 90 1.43 11.52 -1.01
C VAL A 90 2.94 11.31 -0.85
N TYR A 91 3.46 11.67 0.32
CA TYR A 91 4.87 11.51 0.65
C TYR A 91 5.05 10.62 1.86
N LEU A 92 5.99 9.69 1.77
CA LEU A 92 6.41 8.90 2.92
C LEU A 92 7.41 9.72 3.71
N MET A 93 7.06 10.09 4.95
CA MET A 93 7.87 11.02 5.75
C MET A 93 8.84 10.32 6.69
N SER A 94 8.44 9.21 7.29
CA SER A 94 9.32 8.50 8.20
C SER A 94 8.91 7.04 8.34
N VAL A 95 9.86 6.23 8.73
CA VAL A 95 9.65 4.81 9.01
C VAL A 95 10.37 4.49 10.31
N ASP A 96 9.61 4.05 11.32
CA ASP A 96 10.17 3.62 12.59
C ASP A 96 10.12 2.10 12.67
N LYS A 97 11.28 1.47 12.90
CA LYS A 97 11.39 0.03 13.14
C LYS A 97 10.83 -0.84 12.02
N ALA A 98 11.53 -0.92 10.91
CA ALA A 98 11.20 -1.85 9.83
C ALA A 98 12.07 -3.11 9.98
N ARG A 99 11.42 -4.30 9.90
CA ARG A 99 12.12 -5.58 9.96
C ARG A 99 11.57 -6.51 8.90
N PHE A 100 12.46 -7.11 8.11
CA PHE A 100 12.11 -8.02 7.04
C PHE A 100 12.64 -9.41 7.38
N ARG A 101 11.80 -10.23 8.01
CA ARG A 101 12.23 -11.52 8.55
C ARG A 101 12.18 -12.66 7.54
N ASN A 102 11.32 -12.53 6.53
CA ASN A 102 11.17 -13.55 5.50
C ASN A 102 11.17 -12.89 4.13
N PRO A 103 11.87 -13.49 3.15
CA PRO A 103 11.88 -12.93 1.81
C PRO A 103 10.50 -13.10 1.14
N VAL A 104 10.12 -12.10 0.36
CA VAL A 104 8.91 -12.17 -0.47
C VAL A 104 9.35 -12.58 -1.87
N ILE A 105 9.01 -13.80 -2.24
CA ILE A 105 9.44 -14.41 -3.51
C ILE A 105 8.27 -14.47 -4.47
N PRO A 106 8.39 -13.91 -5.71
CA PRO A 106 7.33 -14.05 -6.70
C PRO A 106 7.26 -15.51 -7.20
N ASP A 107 6.12 -16.02 -7.69
CA ASP A 107 4.84 -15.30 -7.74
C ASP A 107 4.08 -15.56 -6.45
N CYS A 108 3.57 -14.51 -5.84
CA CYS A 108 2.79 -14.67 -4.62
C CYS A 108 1.81 -13.52 -4.45
N GLU A 109 0.84 -13.74 -3.57
CA GLU A 109 -0.10 -12.72 -3.15
C GLU A 109 0.35 -12.21 -1.77
N LEU A 110 0.77 -10.95 -1.72
CA LEU A 110 1.25 -10.34 -0.48
C LEU A 110 0.11 -9.59 0.19
N HIS A 111 -0.16 -9.92 1.44
CA HIS A 111 -1.18 -9.26 2.24
C HIS A 111 -0.52 -8.26 3.19
N LEU A 112 -0.98 -7.01 3.13
CA LEU A 112 -0.42 -5.90 3.88
C LEU A 112 -1.47 -5.42 4.89
N ASP A 113 -1.35 -5.88 6.14
CA ASP A 113 -2.29 -5.48 7.18
C ASP A 113 -1.87 -4.15 7.77
N ILE A 114 -2.79 -3.19 7.79
CA ILE A 114 -2.52 -1.84 8.28
C ILE A 114 -3.54 -1.45 9.34
N GLU A 115 -3.08 -0.64 10.30
CA GLU A 115 -3.92 -0.12 11.36
C GLU A 115 -3.47 1.31 11.69
N ALA A 116 -4.43 2.24 11.74
CA ALA A 116 -4.15 3.62 12.11
C ALA A 116 -3.94 3.72 13.61
N ILE A 117 -2.83 4.34 14.03
CA ILE A 117 -2.55 4.54 15.44
C ILE A 117 -3.14 5.85 15.92
N ARG A 118 -2.93 6.92 15.16
CA ARG A 118 -3.44 8.27 15.47
C ARG A 118 -3.35 9.15 14.24
N SER A 119 -4.05 10.28 14.30
CA SER A 119 -4.02 11.28 13.22
C SER A 119 -3.90 12.69 13.81
N HIS A 120 -2.93 13.47 13.31
CA HIS A 120 -2.72 14.86 13.66
C HIS A 120 -2.39 15.66 12.42
N GLY A 121 -3.30 15.64 11.44
CA GLY A 121 -3.03 16.23 10.15
C GLY A 121 -2.08 15.39 9.30
N LEU A 122 -1.50 14.35 9.90
CA LEU A 122 -0.66 13.35 9.25
C LEU A 122 -1.23 11.97 9.54
N SER A 123 -1.14 11.08 8.57
CA SER A 123 -1.58 9.71 8.75
C SER A 123 -0.44 8.88 9.34
N LEU A 124 -0.66 8.29 10.51
CA LEU A 124 0.31 7.39 11.16
C LEU A 124 -0.28 5.99 11.16
N ILE A 125 0.46 5.04 10.59
CA ILE A 125 0.00 3.67 10.44
C ILE A 125 1.01 2.73 11.09
N HIS A 126 0.49 1.80 11.88
CA HIS A 126 1.26 0.70 12.43
C HIS A 126 1.06 -0.53 11.55
N ILE A 127 2.15 -1.16 11.20
CA ILE A 127 2.16 -2.30 10.30
C ILE A 127 2.55 -3.56 11.04
#